data_e1b5e22edd64f33b5e7dee1d67305fcc
#
_entry.id   e1b5e22edd64f33b5e7dee1d67305fcc
#
_cell.length_a   1.000
_cell.length_b   1.000
_cell.length_c   1.000
_cell.angle_alpha   90.00
_cell.angle_beta   90.00
_cell.angle_gamma   90.00
#
_symmetry.space_group_name_H-M   'P 1'
#
loop_
_entity.id
_entity.type
_entity.pdbx_description
1 polymer ?
#
loop_
_entity_poly.entity_id
_entity_poly.type
_entity_poly.pdbx_seq_one_letter_code
_entity_poly.pdbx_strand_id
1 'polypeptide(L)'
;MVTWLLIFLLILPFAFVLLYGAPYLPTRRAQAKQALDMLDLQEGDVFVDLGSGDGAVLVEAASRGLICYGYELNPFVWAISKLRTLKFGKQVHIYCRNFWNIPLPENTKGVFVFLLDKFMSRLDKKLTRELTKGGQLLSYTFQIPGKKPAVVNRAMFLYKY
;
A
#
# COMPACT_ATOMS: atom_id res chain seq x y z
N MET A 1 -23.03 -30.57 2.91
CA MET A 1 -21.80 -30.64 2.11
C MET A 1 -21.51 -29.36 1.35
N VAL A 2 -22.44 -28.86 0.56
CA VAL A 2 -22.29 -27.59 -0.23
C VAL A 2 -22.01 -26.38 0.64
N THR A 3 -22.67 -26.25 1.80
CA THR A 3 -22.49 -25.11 2.73
C THR A 3 -21.06 -24.99 3.26
N TRP A 4 -20.45 -26.11 3.65
CA TRP A 4 -19.06 -26.14 4.13
C TRP A 4 -18.06 -25.82 3.03
N LEU A 5 -18.32 -26.26 1.79
CA LEU A 5 -17.52 -25.92 0.63
C LEU A 5 -17.56 -24.42 0.35
N LEU A 6 -18.74 -23.79 0.42
CA LEU A 6 -18.89 -22.34 0.25
C LEU A 6 -18.16 -21.54 1.35
N ILE A 7 -18.26 -21.99 2.61
CA ILE A 7 -17.54 -21.37 3.72
C ILE A 7 -16.02 -21.50 3.51
N PHE A 8 -15.55 -22.65 3.11
CA PHE A 8 -14.12 -22.89 2.82
C PHE A 8 -13.62 -21.99 1.69
N LEU A 9 -14.35 -21.90 0.58
CA LEU A 9 -14.03 -21.03 -0.55
C LEU A 9 -14.03 -19.53 -0.17
N LEU A 10 -14.85 -19.14 0.80
CA LEU A 10 -14.88 -17.77 1.31
C LEU A 10 -13.69 -17.46 2.22
N ILE A 11 -13.25 -18.42 3.05
CA ILE A 11 -12.16 -18.24 4.02
C ILE A 11 -10.78 -18.38 3.36
N LEU A 12 -10.66 -19.23 2.34
CA LEU A 12 -9.39 -19.54 1.69
C LEU A 12 -8.60 -18.30 1.19
N PRO A 13 -9.23 -17.31 0.53
CA PRO A 13 -8.53 -16.09 0.10
C PRO A 13 -7.97 -15.26 1.25
N PHE A 14 -8.67 -15.24 2.40
CA PHE A 14 -8.20 -14.52 3.59
C PHE A 14 -7.01 -15.24 4.25
N ALA A 15 -7.07 -16.57 4.36
CA ALA A 15 -5.97 -17.38 4.87
C ALA A 15 -4.71 -17.26 3.99
N PHE A 16 -4.90 -17.24 2.67
CA PHE A 16 -3.80 -17.06 1.72
C PHE A 16 -3.08 -15.71 1.89
N VAL A 17 -3.82 -14.63 2.13
CA VAL A 17 -3.25 -13.30 2.34
C VAL A 17 -2.37 -13.25 3.60
N LEU A 18 -2.72 -13.98 4.66
CA LEU A 18 -1.92 -14.03 5.90
C LEU A 18 -0.52 -14.63 5.68
N LEU A 19 -0.35 -15.51 4.70
CA LEU A 19 0.94 -16.12 4.36
C LEU A 19 1.85 -15.17 3.57
N TYR A 20 1.28 -14.27 2.76
CA TYR A 20 2.00 -13.43 1.80
C TYR A 20 2.01 -11.93 2.14
N GLY A 21 1.23 -11.49 3.11
CA GLY A 21 1.10 -10.08 3.46
C GLY A 21 0.62 -9.85 4.89
N ALA A 22 -0.03 -8.72 5.11
CA ALA A 22 -0.72 -8.37 6.34
C ALA A 22 -2.21 -8.72 6.23
N PRO A 23 -2.90 -9.05 7.35
CA PRO A 23 -4.35 -9.13 7.34
C PRO A 23 -4.94 -7.79 6.92
N TYR A 24 -6.06 -7.84 6.18
CA TYR A 24 -6.77 -6.62 5.81
C TYR A 24 -7.25 -5.89 7.06
N LEU A 25 -6.65 -4.75 7.33
CA LEU A 25 -7.07 -3.80 8.35
C LEU A 25 -7.34 -2.46 7.65
N PRO A 26 -8.61 -2.01 7.59
CA PRO A 26 -8.94 -0.80 6.86
C PRO A 26 -8.27 0.42 7.50
N THR A 27 -7.52 1.17 6.70
CA THR A 27 -6.94 2.45 7.11
C THR A 27 -8.06 3.48 7.22
N ARG A 28 -8.23 4.08 8.41
CA ARG A 28 -9.23 5.14 8.59
C ARG A 28 -8.84 6.38 7.78
N ARG A 29 -9.82 7.12 7.27
CA ARG A 29 -9.60 8.34 6.46
C ARG A 29 -8.65 9.34 7.13
N ALA A 30 -8.77 9.54 8.43
CA ALA A 30 -7.87 10.42 9.18
C ALA A 30 -6.41 9.95 9.16
N GLN A 31 -6.17 8.64 9.20
CA GLN A 31 -4.84 8.05 9.11
C GLN A 31 -4.27 8.16 7.69
N ALA A 32 -5.11 7.92 6.67
CA ALA A 32 -4.71 8.13 5.27
C ALA A 32 -4.28 9.58 5.02
N LYS A 33 -5.08 10.55 5.51
CA LYS A 33 -4.73 11.98 5.45
C LYS A 33 -3.41 12.26 6.15
N GLN A 34 -3.24 11.83 7.40
CA GLN A 34 -2.01 12.02 8.17
C GLN A 34 -0.79 11.41 7.46
N ALA A 35 -0.94 10.22 6.85
CA ALA A 35 0.11 9.57 6.09
C ALA A 35 0.57 10.41 4.90
N LEU A 36 -0.37 10.93 4.11
CA LEU A 36 -0.08 11.77 2.96
C LEU A 36 0.48 13.16 3.36
N ASP A 37 0.08 13.69 4.54
CA ASP A 37 0.63 14.94 5.08
C ASP A 37 2.11 14.82 5.49
N MET A 38 2.60 13.59 5.76
CA MET A 38 3.99 13.32 6.09
C MET A 38 4.89 13.13 4.86
N LEU A 39 4.30 12.81 3.71
CA LEU A 39 5.01 12.65 2.44
C LEU A 39 5.12 14.03 1.75
N ASP A 40 6.33 14.36 1.31
CA ASP A 40 6.59 15.58 0.53
C ASP A 40 6.34 15.31 -0.96
N LEU A 41 5.04 15.24 -1.32
CA LEU A 41 4.57 14.93 -2.68
C LEU A 41 3.79 16.11 -3.26
N GLN A 42 4.00 16.33 -4.55
CA GLN A 42 3.32 17.36 -5.32
C GLN A 42 2.29 16.76 -6.28
N GLU A 43 1.32 17.56 -6.73
CA GLU A 43 0.39 17.15 -7.78
C GLU A 43 1.15 16.60 -9.00
N GLY A 44 0.69 15.47 -9.54
CA GLY A 44 1.34 14.76 -10.64
C GLY A 44 2.43 13.76 -10.21
N ASP A 45 2.89 13.79 -8.96
CA ASP A 45 3.86 12.80 -8.47
C ASP A 45 3.27 11.38 -8.44
N VAL A 46 4.12 10.40 -8.72
CA VAL A 46 3.73 8.98 -8.68
C VAL A 46 3.78 8.45 -7.25
N PHE A 47 2.64 7.98 -6.78
CA PHE A 47 2.43 7.39 -5.46
C PHE A 47 2.02 5.91 -5.56
N VAL A 48 2.58 5.07 -4.71
CA VAL A 48 2.32 3.63 -4.69
C VAL A 48 1.83 3.18 -3.31
N ASP A 49 0.73 2.41 -3.27
CA ASP A 49 0.19 1.76 -2.07
C ASP A 49 0.38 0.24 -2.18
N LEU A 50 1.28 -0.30 -1.35
CA LEU A 50 1.64 -1.72 -1.34
C LEU A 50 0.78 -2.50 -0.33
N GLY A 51 -0.27 -3.16 -0.83
CA GLY A 51 -1.35 -3.73 -0.05
C GLY A 51 -2.47 -2.72 0.12
N SER A 52 -2.99 -2.22 -1.02
CA SER A 52 -3.87 -1.05 -1.04
C SER A 52 -5.24 -1.27 -0.37
N GLY A 53 -5.54 -2.49 0.03
CA GLY A 53 -6.77 -2.80 0.73
C GLY A 53 -8.00 -2.31 -0.05
N ASP A 54 -8.90 -1.65 0.64
CA ASP A 54 -10.12 -1.07 0.08
C ASP A 54 -9.91 0.28 -0.66
N GLY A 55 -8.64 0.70 -0.81
CA GLY A 55 -8.26 1.91 -1.54
C GLY A 55 -8.42 3.22 -0.77
N ALA A 56 -8.58 3.19 0.56
CA ALA A 56 -8.77 4.42 1.35
C ALA A 56 -7.60 5.41 1.21
N VAL A 57 -6.36 4.91 1.19
CA VAL A 57 -5.16 5.75 1.01
C VAL A 57 -5.07 6.25 -0.43
N LEU A 58 -5.41 5.41 -1.42
CA LEU A 58 -5.43 5.80 -2.84
C LEU A 58 -6.45 6.91 -3.12
N VAL A 59 -7.64 6.87 -2.48
CA VAL A 59 -8.66 7.93 -2.58
C VAL A 59 -8.10 9.26 -2.06
N GLU A 60 -7.43 9.24 -0.91
CA GLU A 60 -6.82 10.46 -0.34
C GLU A 60 -5.69 10.98 -1.25
N ALA A 61 -4.81 10.10 -1.73
CA ALA A 61 -3.71 10.45 -2.62
C ALA A 61 -4.21 11.04 -3.94
N ALA A 62 -5.20 10.38 -4.57
CA ALA A 62 -5.80 10.86 -5.82
C ALA A 62 -6.54 12.19 -5.66
N SER A 63 -7.17 12.45 -4.50
CA SER A 63 -7.82 13.74 -4.23
C SER A 63 -6.83 14.89 -4.09
N ARG A 64 -5.52 14.61 -3.94
CA ARG A 64 -4.42 15.58 -3.94
C ARG A 64 -3.74 15.73 -5.30
N GLY A 65 -4.29 15.13 -6.36
CA GLY A 65 -3.74 15.20 -7.71
C GLY A 65 -2.60 14.22 -7.99
N LEU A 66 -2.30 13.25 -7.09
CA LEU A 66 -1.24 12.27 -7.30
C LEU A 66 -1.65 11.20 -8.33
N ILE A 67 -0.69 10.70 -9.12
CA ILE A 67 -0.88 9.53 -9.98
C ILE A 67 -0.67 8.29 -9.12
N CYS A 68 -1.72 7.50 -8.92
CA CYS A 68 -1.76 6.45 -7.91
C CYS A 68 -1.68 5.04 -8.49
N TYR A 69 -0.85 4.21 -7.89
CA TYR A 69 -0.77 2.79 -8.18
C TYR A 69 -1.04 1.99 -6.90
N GLY A 70 -2.01 1.06 -6.95
CA GLY A 70 -2.35 0.17 -5.84
C GLY A 70 -2.12 -1.29 -6.23
N TYR A 71 -1.59 -2.06 -5.29
CA TYR A 71 -1.44 -3.50 -5.43
C TYR A 71 -2.16 -4.18 -4.27
N GLU A 72 -3.13 -5.03 -4.58
CA GLU A 72 -3.88 -5.80 -3.59
C GLU A 72 -3.92 -7.27 -4.02
N LEU A 73 -3.71 -8.17 -3.07
CA LEU A 73 -3.67 -9.61 -3.36
C LEU A 73 -5.04 -10.27 -3.26
N ASN A 74 -5.90 -9.74 -2.38
CA ASN A 74 -7.25 -10.25 -2.21
C ASN A 74 -8.18 -9.71 -3.30
N PRO A 75 -8.75 -10.55 -4.19
CA PRO A 75 -9.56 -10.10 -5.32
C PRO A 75 -10.86 -9.39 -4.88
N PHE A 76 -11.45 -9.75 -3.74
CA PHE A 76 -12.66 -9.11 -3.24
C PHE A 76 -12.37 -7.68 -2.74
N VAL A 77 -11.30 -7.52 -1.99
CA VAL A 77 -10.87 -6.23 -1.47
C VAL A 77 -10.38 -5.33 -2.61
N TRP A 78 -9.66 -5.90 -3.60
CA TRP A 78 -9.29 -5.23 -4.84
C TRP A 78 -10.51 -4.70 -5.59
N ALA A 79 -11.59 -5.49 -5.73
CA ALA A 79 -12.81 -5.05 -6.41
C ALA A 79 -13.47 -3.86 -5.68
N ILE A 80 -13.50 -3.87 -4.33
CA ILE A 80 -13.98 -2.74 -3.52
C ILE A 80 -13.13 -1.49 -3.79
N SER A 81 -11.81 -1.65 -3.80
CA SER A 81 -10.87 -0.55 -4.09
C SER A 81 -11.10 0.04 -5.48
N LYS A 82 -11.31 -0.80 -6.50
CA LYS A 82 -11.66 -0.37 -7.86
C LYS A 82 -12.94 0.47 -7.90
N LEU A 83 -14.00 -0.01 -7.25
CA LEU A 83 -15.27 0.73 -7.18
C LEU A 83 -15.12 2.08 -6.48
N ARG A 84 -14.41 2.11 -5.36
CA ARG A 84 -14.20 3.33 -4.57
C ARG A 84 -13.40 4.39 -5.31
N THR A 85 -12.50 3.98 -6.19
CA THR A 85 -11.62 4.89 -6.94
C THR A 85 -12.08 5.21 -8.36
N LEU A 86 -13.21 4.66 -8.83
CA LEU A 86 -13.73 4.85 -10.18
C LEU A 86 -13.81 6.33 -10.62
N LYS A 87 -14.20 7.22 -9.70
CA LYS A 87 -14.33 8.66 -9.98
C LYS A 87 -13.03 9.35 -10.40
N PHE A 88 -11.87 8.75 -10.12
CA PHE A 88 -10.56 9.30 -10.47
C PHE A 88 -10.05 8.84 -11.85
N GLY A 89 -10.78 7.94 -12.52
CA GLY A 89 -10.48 7.50 -13.89
C GLY A 89 -9.05 7.02 -14.08
N LYS A 90 -8.35 7.64 -15.03
CA LYS A 90 -6.97 7.27 -15.41
C LYS A 90 -5.89 7.68 -14.37
N GLN A 91 -6.26 8.41 -13.35
CA GLN A 91 -5.31 8.83 -12.28
C GLN A 91 -5.00 7.68 -11.32
N VAL A 92 -5.87 6.67 -11.21
CA VAL A 92 -5.72 5.56 -10.26
C VAL A 92 -5.69 4.22 -10.98
N HIS A 93 -4.58 3.50 -10.81
CA HIS A 93 -4.33 2.18 -11.35
C HIS A 93 -4.26 1.16 -10.22
N ILE A 94 -5.17 0.19 -10.16
CA ILE A 94 -5.16 -0.84 -9.10
C ILE A 94 -5.08 -2.22 -9.73
N TYR A 95 -4.13 -3.01 -9.26
CA TYR A 95 -3.83 -4.35 -9.76
C TYR A 95 -4.07 -5.42 -8.70
N CYS A 96 -4.79 -6.48 -9.07
CA CYS A 96 -4.91 -7.68 -8.25
C CYS A 96 -3.64 -8.54 -8.44
N ARG A 97 -2.54 -8.13 -7.80
CA ARG A 97 -1.22 -8.75 -8.00
C ARG A 97 -0.36 -8.70 -6.74
N ASN A 98 0.55 -9.66 -6.64
CA ASN A 98 1.57 -9.67 -5.60
C ASN A 98 2.68 -8.67 -5.94
N PHE A 99 2.77 -7.58 -5.18
CA PHE A 99 3.76 -6.51 -5.39
C PHE A 99 5.22 -6.95 -5.23
N TRP A 100 5.48 -8.09 -4.57
CA TRP A 100 6.84 -8.62 -4.45
C TRP A 100 7.47 -9.00 -5.79
N ASN A 101 6.64 -9.35 -6.77
CA ASN A 101 7.06 -9.88 -8.07
C ASN A 101 6.99 -8.86 -9.21
N ILE A 102 6.70 -7.61 -8.87
CA ILE A 102 6.49 -6.55 -9.87
C ILE A 102 7.39 -5.37 -9.51
N PRO A 103 8.09 -4.75 -10.48
CA PRO A 103 8.82 -3.52 -10.23
C PRO A 103 7.85 -2.38 -9.88
N LEU A 104 8.34 -1.41 -9.12
CA LEU A 104 7.59 -0.18 -8.92
C LEU A 104 7.44 0.58 -10.24
N PRO A 105 6.36 1.35 -10.42
CA PRO A 105 6.24 2.28 -11.54
C PRO A 105 7.44 3.23 -11.60
N GLU A 106 7.84 3.59 -12.82
CA GLU A 106 8.88 4.58 -13.02
C GLU A 106 8.53 5.90 -12.33
N ASN A 107 9.54 6.62 -11.89
CA ASN A 107 9.40 7.90 -11.19
C ASN A 107 8.57 7.85 -9.89
N THR A 108 8.45 6.68 -9.26
CA THR A 108 7.78 6.58 -7.94
C THR A 108 8.47 7.49 -6.93
N LYS A 109 7.73 8.47 -6.39
CA LYS A 109 8.19 9.44 -5.38
C LYS A 109 7.78 9.05 -3.97
N GLY A 110 6.59 8.48 -3.81
CA GLY A 110 6.07 8.09 -2.51
C GLY A 110 5.53 6.67 -2.52
N VAL A 111 5.82 5.95 -1.44
CA VAL A 111 5.30 4.61 -1.18
C VAL A 111 4.64 4.60 0.18
N PHE A 112 3.45 4.02 0.28
CA PHE A 112 2.80 3.71 1.53
C PHE A 112 2.74 2.20 1.72
N VAL A 113 2.88 1.76 2.97
CA VAL A 113 2.73 0.35 3.33
C VAL A 113 2.20 0.18 4.74
N PHE A 114 1.31 -0.79 4.91
CA PHE A 114 0.98 -1.40 6.19
C PHE A 114 1.30 -2.90 6.10
N LEU A 115 2.48 -3.29 6.53
CA LEU A 115 3.03 -4.63 6.33
C LEU A 115 3.58 -5.17 7.65
N LEU A 116 3.50 -6.50 7.85
CA LEU A 116 4.02 -7.14 9.05
C LEU A 116 5.54 -7.01 9.17
N ASP A 117 6.03 -6.91 10.40
CA ASP A 117 7.45 -6.71 10.76
C ASP A 117 8.40 -7.66 10.02
N LYS A 118 8.07 -8.95 9.95
CA LYS A 118 8.87 -9.98 9.26
C LYS A 118 9.18 -9.69 7.80
N PHE A 119 8.43 -8.81 7.16
CA PHE A 119 8.62 -8.46 5.75
C PHE A 119 9.37 -7.14 5.54
N MET A 120 9.57 -6.33 6.59
CA MET A 120 10.10 -4.98 6.47
C MET A 120 11.54 -4.95 5.93
N SER A 121 12.40 -5.89 6.33
CA SER A 121 13.76 -6.00 5.77
C SER A 121 13.76 -6.36 4.28
N ARG A 122 12.81 -7.20 3.83
CA ARG A 122 12.65 -7.54 2.41
C ARG A 122 12.16 -6.34 1.63
N LEU A 123 11.22 -5.57 2.22
CA LEU A 123 10.70 -4.35 1.62
C LEU A 123 11.82 -3.32 1.43
N ASP A 124 12.65 -3.08 2.45
CA ASP A 124 13.77 -2.14 2.35
C ASP A 124 14.72 -2.49 1.20
N LYS A 125 15.09 -3.76 1.06
CA LYS A 125 15.91 -4.24 -0.07
C LYS A 125 15.27 -3.99 -1.43
N LYS A 126 13.95 -4.15 -1.53
CA LYS A 126 13.20 -3.85 -2.77
C LYS A 126 13.24 -2.35 -3.06
N LEU A 127 12.90 -1.51 -2.08
CA LEU A 127 12.81 -0.07 -2.26
C LEU A 127 14.18 0.58 -2.54
N THR A 128 15.25 0.09 -1.91
CA THR A 128 16.63 0.53 -2.17
C THR A 128 17.05 0.31 -3.64
N ARG A 129 16.52 -0.73 -4.28
CA ARG A 129 16.82 -1.02 -5.70
C ARG A 129 15.94 -0.29 -6.69
N GLU A 130 14.70 0.01 -6.30
CA GLU A 130 13.64 0.41 -7.23
C GLU A 130 13.22 1.87 -7.07
N LEU A 131 13.42 2.49 -5.90
CA LEU A 131 13.18 3.92 -5.73
C LEU A 131 14.36 4.74 -6.27
N THR A 132 14.02 5.81 -6.95
CA THR A 132 15.00 6.83 -7.36
C THR A 132 15.41 7.69 -6.16
N LYS A 133 16.58 8.34 -6.26
CA LYS A 133 17.06 9.27 -5.23
C LYS A 133 15.98 10.30 -4.87
N GLY A 134 15.69 10.43 -3.58
CA GLY A 134 14.63 11.31 -3.05
C GLY A 134 13.27 10.63 -2.92
N GLY A 135 13.13 9.37 -3.31
CA GLY A 135 11.93 8.59 -3.05
C GLY A 135 11.67 8.39 -1.57
N GLN A 136 10.42 8.29 -1.18
CA GLN A 136 9.99 8.24 0.22
C GLN A 136 9.13 7.00 0.48
N LEU A 137 9.33 6.38 1.64
CA LEU A 137 8.44 5.35 2.19
C LEU A 137 7.78 5.87 3.45
N LEU A 138 6.47 5.81 3.52
CA LEU A 138 5.73 5.88 4.77
C LEU A 138 5.27 4.49 5.17
N SER A 139 5.82 3.99 6.27
CA SER A 139 5.40 2.74 6.89
C SER A 139 4.46 3.02 8.04
N TYR A 140 3.32 2.35 8.06
CA TYR A 140 2.38 2.41 9.17
C TYR A 140 2.56 1.19 10.07
N THR A 141 2.72 1.43 11.37
CA THR A 141 2.85 0.47 12.48
C THR A 141 4.24 -0.16 12.62
N PHE A 142 4.89 -0.62 11.55
CA PHE A 142 6.15 -1.37 11.65
C PHE A 142 7.34 -0.60 11.09
N GLN A 143 8.47 -0.72 11.76
CA GLN A 143 9.73 -0.07 11.36
C GLN A 143 10.57 -1.00 10.47
N ILE A 144 11.46 -0.39 9.68
CA ILE A 144 12.52 -1.13 9.01
C ILE A 144 13.62 -1.45 10.04
N PRO A 145 13.94 -2.75 10.26
CA PRO A 145 14.98 -3.14 11.20
C PRO A 145 16.34 -2.52 10.84
N GLY A 146 16.99 -1.90 11.81
CA GLY A 146 18.32 -1.30 11.63
C GLY A 146 18.38 0.01 10.83
N LYS A 147 17.25 0.52 10.32
CA LYS A 147 17.18 1.79 9.58
C LYS A 147 16.43 2.85 10.37
N LYS A 148 17.10 3.98 10.65
CA LYS A 148 16.48 5.09 11.38
C LYS A 148 15.51 5.84 10.48
N PRO A 149 14.22 6.02 10.89
CA PRO A 149 13.29 6.87 10.14
C PRO A 149 13.70 8.33 10.18
N ALA A 150 13.44 9.06 9.09
CA ALA A 150 13.68 10.50 9.01
C ALA A 150 12.68 11.30 9.86
N VAL A 151 11.41 10.81 9.91
CA VAL A 151 10.35 11.40 10.74
C VAL A 151 9.55 10.27 11.39
N VAL A 152 9.16 10.47 12.64
CA VAL A 152 8.26 9.59 13.38
C VAL A 152 7.07 10.41 13.87
N ASN A 153 5.86 9.95 13.56
CA ASN A 153 4.63 10.53 14.07
C ASN A 153 3.68 9.41 14.52
N ARG A 154 3.58 9.18 15.83
CA ARG A 154 2.86 8.05 16.44
C ARG A 154 3.36 6.72 15.87
N ALA A 155 2.47 5.96 15.19
CA ALA A 155 2.78 4.69 14.54
C ALA A 155 3.15 4.82 13.05
N MET A 156 3.56 6.02 12.61
CA MET A 156 3.97 6.29 11.22
C MET A 156 5.44 6.64 11.16
N PHE A 157 6.16 5.98 10.25
CA PHE A 157 7.60 6.08 10.09
C PHE A 157 7.93 6.45 8.64
N LEU A 158 8.50 7.64 8.47
CA LEU A 158 8.94 8.13 7.16
C LEU A 158 10.42 7.80 6.93
N TYR A 159 10.73 7.18 5.81
CA TYR A 159 12.08 6.91 5.35
C TYR A 159 12.34 7.61 4.01
N LYS A 160 13.59 8.05 3.79
CA LYS A 160 14.08 8.62 2.52
C LYS A 160 15.10 7.68 1.88
N TYR A 161 15.04 7.56 0.55
CA TYR A 161 15.90 6.70 -0.28
C TYR A 161 16.73 7.52 -1.27
#